data_feed515fc15b997cb92537c3f4dac83b
#
_entry.id   feed515fc15b997cb92537c3f4dac83b
#
_cell.length_a   1.000
_cell.length_b   1.000
_cell.length_c   1.000
_cell.angle_alpha   90.00
_cell.angle_beta   90.00
_cell.angle_gamma   90.00
#
_symmetry.space_group_name_H-M   'P 1'
#
loop_
_entity.id
_entity.type
_entity.pdbx_description
1 polymer ?
#
loop_
_entity_poly.entity_id
_entity_poly.type
_entity_poly.pdbx_seq_one_letter_code
_entity_poly.pdbx_strand_id
1 'polypeptide(L)'
;METFFDEKYISREPIRFLYDVHSIGFVFKFSKQISITPILKYKLNNKSYQKCMNIVNTDVDGLHKIVYGPLFFNNSKETINPSNVRLSIILNNKSKKIIFKKKIDDVLDYRNFSTKMYYKNINLTFAVCSCFNLSKKNEPVQTDFKTLQLFNDTCKKNKPLMIISSGDIVYHIGPCNNFSSYGIQNSYDTLINLKESKSMWSNYTWVCVNDDHDISFNDGMKDSSNIKLLRKKLDENFPIGEQVMDPNKFRATYFNLKDVYFITLDTVTERTFNIDSQQNGNTYLTILGEDQLNYLRNVLCCIDQLTGSASLIFIVVGKSMFGSSGAFPDECIKEKEQIFEYIRKLKLKNIVFICGDSHFSDFTEYKDKDSGLIIREIRNSAITSEPKNPLTSDNPNRYSGSFSGGVNNFGFVDVNGVTGKYKVTYTNYTLNGEQFKYTWKMEK
;
A
#
# COMPACT_ATOMS: atom_id res chain seq x y z
N MET A 1 -9.17 -20.79 -0.09
CA MET A 1 -9.14 -20.59 1.39
C MET A 1 -10.45 -19.96 1.81
N GLU A 2 -11.19 -20.60 2.69
CA GLU A 2 -12.52 -20.12 3.03
C GLU A 2 -12.43 -19.12 4.19
N THR A 3 -12.76 -17.85 3.92
CA THR A 3 -13.09 -16.88 4.94
C THR A 3 -14.59 -17.00 5.20
N PHE A 4 -14.98 -17.22 6.43
CA PHE A 4 -16.36 -17.20 6.87
C PHE A 4 -16.63 -15.91 7.63
N PHE A 5 -17.64 -15.16 7.27
CA PHE A 5 -18.20 -14.11 8.11
C PHE A 5 -19.73 -14.14 8.08
N ASP A 6 -20.34 -13.78 9.20
CA ASP A 6 -21.79 -13.74 9.34
C ASP A 6 -22.29 -12.33 8.98
N GLU A 7 -22.91 -12.19 7.82
CA GLU A 7 -23.40 -10.91 7.28
C GLU A 7 -24.46 -10.23 8.17
N LYS A 8 -25.08 -10.99 9.08
CA LYS A 8 -25.99 -10.42 10.07
C LYS A 8 -25.27 -9.47 11.06
N TYR A 9 -23.98 -9.68 11.26
CA TYR A 9 -23.18 -8.93 12.24
C TYR A 9 -22.08 -8.11 11.59
N ILE A 10 -21.55 -8.53 10.48
CA ILE A 10 -20.47 -7.87 9.74
C ILE A 10 -21.06 -7.38 8.42
N SER A 11 -21.10 -6.07 8.22
CA SER A 11 -21.80 -5.43 7.11
C SER A 11 -21.01 -5.37 5.80
N ARG A 12 -19.72 -5.67 5.84
CA ARG A 12 -18.86 -5.73 4.65
C ARG A 12 -17.69 -6.68 4.86
N GLU A 13 -16.98 -7.01 3.78
CA GLU A 13 -15.74 -7.79 3.84
C GLU A 13 -14.72 -7.08 4.73
N PRO A 14 -14.09 -7.79 5.68
CA PRO A 14 -13.01 -7.21 6.49
C PRO A 14 -11.78 -6.89 5.63
N ILE A 15 -11.12 -5.80 5.93
CA ILE A 15 -9.86 -5.42 5.29
C ILE A 15 -8.70 -5.89 6.14
N ARG A 16 -7.80 -6.64 5.55
CA ARG A 16 -6.55 -7.07 6.18
C ARG A 16 -5.44 -6.08 5.85
N PHE A 17 -4.72 -5.61 6.84
CA PHE A 17 -3.62 -4.65 6.67
C PHE A 17 -2.38 -5.07 7.46
N LEU A 18 -1.22 -4.55 7.06
CA LEU A 18 0.01 -4.69 7.81
C LEU A 18 -0.03 -3.71 8.99
N TYR A 19 0.07 -4.25 10.22
CA TYR A 19 0.15 -3.42 11.42
C TYR A 19 1.61 -3.10 11.76
N ASP A 20 2.44 -4.13 11.85
CA ASP A 20 3.88 -4.05 11.93
C ASP A 20 4.52 -5.27 11.24
N VAL A 21 5.84 -5.37 11.22
CA VAL A 21 6.55 -6.50 10.57
C VAL A 21 6.22 -7.86 11.19
N HIS A 22 5.61 -7.87 12.36
CA HIS A 22 5.31 -9.07 13.14
C HIS A 22 3.81 -9.31 13.31
N SER A 23 2.99 -8.37 12.88
CA SER A 23 1.55 -8.46 13.07
C SER A 23 0.75 -7.93 11.90
N ILE A 24 -0.43 -8.49 11.75
CA ILE A 24 -1.45 -8.00 10.83
C ILE A 24 -2.69 -7.62 11.61
N GLY A 25 -3.42 -6.65 11.07
CA GLY A 25 -4.69 -6.23 11.61
C GLY A 25 -5.84 -6.52 10.65
N PHE A 26 -7.04 -6.43 11.20
CA PHE A 26 -8.26 -6.45 10.41
C PHE A 26 -9.14 -5.27 10.79
N VAL A 27 -9.71 -4.62 9.78
CA VAL A 27 -10.77 -3.63 9.96
C VAL A 27 -12.09 -4.28 9.65
N PHE A 28 -13.00 -4.28 10.65
CA PHE A 28 -14.36 -4.79 10.53
C PHE A 28 -15.35 -3.65 10.60
N LYS A 29 -16.40 -3.73 9.79
CA LYS A 29 -17.59 -2.89 9.96
C LYS A 29 -18.75 -3.76 10.40
N PHE A 30 -19.36 -3.42 11.53
CA PHE A 30 -20.47 -4.17 12.09
C PHE A 30 -21.81 -3.52 11.70
N SER A 31 -22.81 -4.35 11.44
CA SER A 31 -24.16 -3.91 11.07
C SER A 31 -24.91 -3.24 12.23
N LYS A 32 -24.43 -3.43 13.46
CA LYS A 32 -24.95 -2.81 14.69
C LYS A 32 -23.89 -2.83 15.77
N GLN A 33 -24.05 -1.98 16.78
CA GLN A 33 -23.18 -2.01 17.94
C GLN A 33 -23.31 -3.37 18.65
N ILE A 34 -22.21 -4.09 18.73
CA ILE A 34 -22.12 -5.41 19.37
C ILE A 34 -20.91 -5.47 20.27
N SER A 35 -21.04 -6.24 21.35
CA SER A 35 -19.89 -6.62 22.15
C SER A 35 -19.19 -7.80 21.48
N ILE A 36 -17.92 -7.64 21.16
CA ILE A 36 -17.10 -8.66 20.48
C ILE A 36 -15.92 -9.06 21.35
N THR A 37 -15.54 -10.31 21.22
CA THR A 37 -14.30 -10.84 21.79
C THR A 37 -13.49 -11.47 20.68
N PRO A 38 -12.48 -10.78 20.14
CA PRO A 38 -11.58 -11.36 19.16
C PRO A 38 -10.70 -12.40 19.83
N ILE A 39 -10.72 -13.60 19.30
CA ILE A 39 -9.95 -14.72 19.85
C ILE A 39 -9.08 -15.30 18.74
N LEU A 40 -7.77 -15.34 18.98
CA LEU A 40 -6.83 -16.07 18.17
C LEU A 40 -6.80 -17.54 18.65
N LYS A 41 -7.11 -18.46 17.76
CA LYS A 41 -6.96 -19.90 18.01
C LYS A 41 -5.82 -20.45 17.18
N TYR A 42 -4.95 -21.25 17.80
CA TYR A 42 -3.83 -21.88 17.12
C TYR A 42 -3.55 -23.28 17.71
N LYS A 43 -2.84 -24.08 16.95
CA LYS A 43 -2.36 -25.39 17.41
C LYS A 43 -0.84 -25.39 17.54
N LEU A 44 -0.37 -25.92 18.64
CA LEU A 44 1.04 -26.13 18.91
C LEU A 44 1.22 -27.57 19.44
N ASN A 45 2.10 -28.36 18.83
CA ASN A 45 2.33 -29.76 19.22
C ASN A 45 1.03 -30.56 19.45
N ASN A 46 0.09 -30.43 18.50
CA ASN A 46 -1.25 -31.03 18.54
C ASN A 46 -2.18 -30.54 19.67
N LYS A 47 -1.74 -29.64 20.53
CA LYS A 47 -2.60 -28.97 21.53
C LYS A 47 -3.20 -27.70 20.95
N SER A 48 -4.47 -27.47 21.25
CA SER A 48 -5.17 -26.25 20.83
C SER A 48 -5.07 -25.17 21.91
N TYR A 49 -4.72 -23.98 21.50
CA TYR A 49 -4.62 -22.81 22.35
C TYR A 49 -5.56 -21.72 21.86
N GLN A 50 -5.93 -20.82 22.75
CA GLN A 50 -6.66 -19.61 22.42
C GLN A 50 -6.14 -18.42 23.23
N LYS A 51 -6.11 -17.24 22.60
CA LYS A 51 -5.73 -15.98 23.21
C LYS A 51 -6.73 -14.91 22.81
N CYS A 52 -7.21 -14.15 23.79
CA CYS A 52 -7.99 -12.95 23.49
C CYS A 52 -7.10 -11.89 22.83
N MET A 53 -7.64 -11.22 21.86
CA MET A 53 -6.96 -10.15 21.12
C MET A 53 -7.55 -8.81 21.51
N ASN A 54 -6.75 -7.78 21.47
CA ASN A 54 -7.18 -6.44 21.78
C ASN A 54 -7.93 -5.81 20.61
N ILE A 55 -8.98 -5.06 20.91
CA ILE A 55 -9.57 -4.11 19.97
C ILE A 55 -8.77 -2.82 20.15
N VAL A 56 -8.06 -2.43 19.09
CA VAL A 56 -7.17 -1.27 19.14
C VAL A 56 -7.93 0.03 18.95
N ASN A 57 -9.01 0.00 18.16
CA ASN A 57 -9.79 1.20 17.89
C ASN A 57 -11.24 0.85 17.59
N THR A 58 -12.16 1.64 18.11
CA THR A 58 -13.58 1.59 17.81
C THR A 58 -14.02 2.96 17.32
N ASP A 59 -14.74 3.01 16.21
CA ASP A 59 -15.30 4.25 15.69
C ASP A 59 -16.80 4.37 15.96
N VAL A 60 -17.27 5.61 15.94
CA VAL A 60 -18.69 5.96 16.10
C VAL A 60 -19.55 5.33 14.99
N ASP A 61 -19.01 5.16 13.81
CA ASP A 61 -19.68 4.55 12.65
C ASP A 61 -19.67 3.00 12.67
N GLY A 62 -19.26 2.39 13.78
CA GLY A 62 -19.26 0.93 13.95
C GLY A 62 -18.09 0.21 13.27
N LEU A 63 -17.00 0.91 12.99
CA LEU A 63 -15.75 0.29 12.56
C LEU A 63 -14.90 -0.14 13.75
N HIS A 64 -14.41 -1.35 13.70
CA HIS A 64 -13.54 -1.89 14.72
C HIS A 64 -12.25 -2.41 14.11
N LYS A 65 -11.11 -1.88 14.55
CA LYS A 65 -9.79 -2.43 14.25
C LYS A 65 -9.47 -3.54 15.24
N ILE A 66 -9.17 -4.70 14.72
CA ILE A 66 -8.72 -5.82 15.53
C ILE A 66 -7.29 -6.14 15.11
N VAL A 67 -6.37 -5.94 16.02
CA VAL A 67 -4.97 -6.26 15.84
C VAL A 67 -4.65 -7.49 16.65
N TYR A 68 -4.00 -8.46 16.03
CA TYR A 68 -3.34 -9.51 16.75
C TYR A 68 -1.82 -9.30 16.64
N GLY A 69 -1.23 -9.08 17.80
CA GLY A 69 0.19 -8.82 17.93
C GLY A 69 1.04 -10.02 17.52
N PRO A 70 2.35 -9.81 17.54
CA PRO A 70 3.30 -10.85 17.15
C PRO A 70 2.97 -12.13 17.90
N LEU A 71 2.99 -13.23 17.18
CA LEU A 71 2.90 -14.57 17.74
C LEU A 71 4.22 -14.89 18.48
N PHE A 72 4.68 -13.95 19.32
CA PHE A 72 5.84 -14.15 20.17
C PHE A 72 5.48 -15.17 21.25
N PHE A 73 5.98 -16.33 21.07
CA PHE A 73 6.07 -17.29 22.15
C PHE A 73 7.43 -17.07 22.81
N ASN A 74 7.36 -16.42 23.93
CA ASN A 74 8.52 -16.02 24.72
C ASN A 74 9.23 -17.20 25.39
N ASN A 75 9.28 -18.34 24.84
CA ASN A 75 10.18 -19.41 25.29
C ASN A 75 10.54 -20.36 24.14
N SER A 76 11.40 -19.86 23.30
CA SER A 76 12.64 -20.46 22.83
C SER A 76 12.67 -21.67 21.92
N LYS A 77 11.85 -22.63 21.95
CA LYS A 77 12.11 -23.86 21.17
C LYS A 77 10.92 -24.41 20.38
N GLU A 78 9.77 -23.85 20.54
CA GLU A 78 8.56 -24.36 19.90
C GLU A 78 8.15 -23.51 18.72
N THR A 79 8.27 -24.05 17.54
CA THR A 79 7.84 -23.39 16.30
C THR A 79 6.34 -23.59 16.07
N ILE A 80 5.57 -22.51 15.98
CA ILE A 80 4.17 -22.58 15.55
C ILE A 80 4.14 -22.79 14.04
N ASN A 81 3.42 -23.81 13.59
CA ASN A 81 3.15 -23.95 12.18
C ASN A 81 2.03 -22.95 11.79
N PRO A 82 2.26 -21.95 10.90
CA PRO A 82 1.27 -20.95 10.50
C PRO A 82 0.01 -21.58 9.93
N SER A 83 0.11 -22.70 9.25
CA SER A 83 -1.03 -23.41 8.69
C SER A 83 -2.08 -23.83 9.72
N ASN A 84 -1.74 -23.79 11.00
CA ASN A 84 -2.62 -24.13 12.12
C ASN A 84 -3.18 -22.93 12.86
N VAL A 85 -2.84 -21.71 12.44
CA VAL A 85 -3.34 -20.49 13.07
C VAL A 85 -4.68 -20.10 12.45
N ARG A 86 -5.67 -19.86 13.30
CA ARG A 86 -7.01 -19.41 12.87
C ARG A 86 -7.45 -18.23 13.73
N LEU A 87 -7.81 -17.13 13.07
CA LEU A 87 -8.49 -16.02 13.71
C LEU A 87 -9.99 -16.32 13.76
N SER A 88 -10.59 -16.18 14.92
CA SER A 88 -12.05 -16.27 15.09
C SER A 88 -12.52 -15.08 15.91
N ILE A 89 -13.59 -14.42 15.48
CA ILE A 89 -14.28 -13.40 16.21
C ILE A 89 -15.59 -13.99 16.73
N ILE A 90 -15.83 -13.83 18.00
CA ILE A 90 -16.95 -14.46 18.70
C ILE A 90 -17.77 -13.36 19.35
N LEU A 91 -19.08 -13.44 19.21
CA LEU A 91 -20.01 -12.61 19.98
C LEU A 91 -19.88 -12.94 21.46
N ASN A 92 -19.78 -11.89 22.27
CA ASN A 92 -19.74 -12.00 23.73
C ASN A 92 -21.18 -12.21 24.28
N ASN A 93 -21.77 -13.33 23.91
CA ASN A 93 -23.12 -13.75 24.30
C ASN A 93 -23.07 -15.14 24.93
N LYS A 94 -24.11 -15.50 25.71
CA LYS A 94 -24.26 -16.80 26.37
C LYS A 94 -24.03 -18.02 25.46
N SER A 95 -24.14 -17.85 24.11
CA SER A 95 -23.98 -18.90 23.10
C SER A 95 -22.64 -18.94 22.36
N LYS A 96 -21.69 -18.03 22.64
CA LYS A 96 -20.37 -17.95 21.96
C LYS A 96 -20.43 -18.14 20.44
N LYS A 97 -21.27 -17.39 19.75
CA LYS A 97 -21.43 -17.50 18.30
C LYS A 97 -20.18 -16.97 17.58
N ILE A 98 -19.59 -17.77 16.70
CA ILE A 98 -18.51 -17.35 15.79
C ILE A 98 -19.12 -16.54 14.65
N ILE A 99 -18.70 -15.26 14.53
CA ILE A 99 -19.17 -14.36 13.48
C ILE A 99 -18.14 -14.13 12.38
N PHE A 100 -16.88 -14.51 12.61
CA PHE A 100 -15.83 -14.48 11.63
C PHE A 100 -14.79 -15.56 11.93
N LYS A 101 -14.34 -16.24 10.88
CA LYS A 101 -13.29 -17.25 10.98
C LYS A 101 -12.42 -17.19 9.74
N LYS A 102 -11.15 -17.08 9.94
CA LYS A 102 -10.16 -17.13 8.86
C LYS A 102 -8.98 -17.98 9.28
N LYS A 103 -8.54 -18.84 8.39
CA LYS A 103 -7.26 -19.52 8.49
C LYS A 103 -6.17 -18.52 8.05
N ILE A 104 -5.14 -18.36 8.87
CA ILE A 104 -4.06 -17.43 8.61
C ILE A 104 -2.91 -18.25 8.04
N ASP A 105 -2.96 -18.53 6.74
CA ASP A 105 -1.93 -19.34 6.09
C ASP A 105 -0.72 -18.51 5.65
N ASP A 106 -0.97 -17.23 5.36
CA ASP A 106 0.01 -16.32 4.78
C ASP A 106 0.24 -15.15 5.73
N VAL A 107 0.29 -15.42 7.03
CA VAL A 107 0.89 -14.45 7.92
C VAL A 107 2.27 -14.22 7.35
N LEU A 108 2.65 -12.96 7.22
CA LEU A 108 4.04 -12.57 7.26
C LEU A 108 4.63 -13.35 8.44
N ASP A 109 5.04 -14.58 8.20
CA ASP A 109 5.44 -15.48 9.27
C ASP A 109 6.78 -14.98 9.77
N TYR A 110 6.75 -14.38 10.95
CA TYR A 110 7.99 -13.96 11.61
C TYR A 110 9.04 -15.06 11.63
N ARG A 111 8.65 -16.32 11.62
CA ARG A 111 9.57 -17.44 11.43
C ARG A 111 10.04 -17.55 9.98
N ASN A 112 9.21 -17.27 9.03
CA ASN A 112 9.67 -17.01 7.67
C ASN A 112 10.54 -15.75 7.63
N PHE A 113 10.37 -14.81 8.54
CA PHE A 113 11.28 -13.68 8.75
C PHE A 113 12.48 -14.08 9.62
N SER A 114 12.30 -14.66 10.79
CA SER A 114 13.43 -15.00 11.69
C SER A 114 14.15 -16.28 11.29
N THR A 115 13.49 -17.28 10.73
CA THR A 115 14.16 -18.47 10.18
C THR A 115 14.62 -18.25 8.76
N LYS A 116 13.98 -17.40 7.96
CA LYS A 116 14.55 -16.89 6.71
C LYS A 116 15.65 -15.86 6.96
N MET A 117 15.79 -15.29 8.13
CA MET A 117 17.06 -14.66 8.53
C MET A 117 18.22 -15.65 8.48
N TYR A 118 17.98 -16.93 8.74
CA TYR A 118 18.96 -18.00 8.57
C TYR A 118 18.98 -18.62 7.15
N TYR A 119 17.89 -18.50 6.38
CA TYR A 119 17.93 -18.92 4.98
C TYR A 119 18.53 -17.81 4.12
N LYS A 120 19.60 -18.15 3.40
CA LYS A 120 20.29 -17.21 2.50
C LYS A 120 19.39 -16.63 1.40
N ASN A 121 18.30 -17.29 1.04
CA ASN A 121 17.46 -16.91 -0.10
C ASN A 121 16.18 -16.18 0.33
N ILE A 122 15.81 -15.12 -0.41
CA ILE A 122 14.47 -14.53 -0.44
C ILE A 122 13.76 -14.95 -1.72
N ASN A 123 12.48 -15.24 -1.59
CA ASN A 123 11.53 -15.36 -2.68
C ASN A 123 10.27 -14.59 -2.21
N LEU A 124 10.12 -13.36 -2.69
CA LEU A 124 9.07 -12.44 -2.31
C LEU A 124 8.33 -12.00 -3.56
N THR A 125 7.01 -12.19 -3.57
CA THR A 125 6.12 -11.62 -4.58
C THR A 125 5.17 -10.65 -3.90
N PHE A 126 5.00 -9.46 -4.46
CA PHE A 126 3.94 -8.52 -4.08
C PHE A 126 3.26 -7.94 -5.31
N ALA A 127 1.99 -7.58 -5.16
CA ALA A 127 1.23 -6.94 -6.22
C ALA A 127 1.22 -5.42 -6.04
N VAL A 128 1.09 -4.69 -7.14
CA VAL A 128 1.01 -3.22 -7.17
C VAL A 128 -0.20 -2.77 -7.98
N CYS A 129 -0.93 -1.77 -7.48
CA CYS A 129 -2.11 -1.20 -8.12
C CYS A 129 -2.41 0.20 -7.58
N SER A 130 -3.24 0.97 -8.29
CA SER A 130 -3.78 2.26 -7.84
C SER A 130 -5.02 2.66 -8.62
N CYS A 131 -5.64 3.77 -8.24
CA CYS A 131 -6.71 4.45 -8.97
C CYS A 131 -7.95 3.58 -9.18
N PHE A 132 -8.68 3.35 -8.06
CA PHE A 132 -9.91 2.54 -8.00
C PHE A 132 -11.17 3.39 -8.22
N ASN A 133 -11.25 4.17 -9.30
CA ASN A 133 -12.45 4.94 -9.60
C ASN A 133 -13.60 4.02 -10.05
N LEU A 134 -14.70 4.08 -9.34
CA LEU A 134 -15.91 3.29 -9.64
C LEU A 134 -16.92 4.06 -10.47
N SER A 135 -16.72 5.37 -10.69
CA SER A 135 -17.63 6.21 -11.46
C SER A 135 -17.05 6.53 -12.83
N LYS A 136 -17.89 6.51 -13.86
CA LYS A 136 -17.59 7.22 -15.10
C LYS A 136 -18.04 8.68 -14.95
N LYS A 137 -17.35 9.58 -15.63
CA LYS A 137 -17.75 10.98 -15.73
C LYS A 137 -19.19 11.04 -16.24
N ASN A 138 -20.12 11.50 -15.37
CA ASN A 138 -21.56 11.65 -15.64
C ASN A 138 -22.40 10.35 -15.81
N GLU A 139 -21.88 9.19 -15.41
CA GLU A 139 -22.65 7.94 -15.47
C GLU A 139 -22.73 7.28 -14.09
N PRO A 140 -23.76 6.46 -13.82
CA PRO A 140 -23.80 5.62 -12.63
C PRO A 140 -22.61 4.65 -12.60
N VAL A 141 -22.29 4.17 -11.41
CA VAL A 141 -21.19 3.22 -11.17
C VAL A 141 -21.07 2.18 -12.29
N GLN A 142 -19.86 2.03 -12.84
CA GLN A 142 -19.58 0.99 -13.83
C GLN A 142 -19.97 -0.38 -13.28
N THR A 143 -20.53 -1.23 -14.12
CA THR A 143 -20.93 -2.59 -13.74
C THR A 143 -19.95 -3.66 -14.20
N ASP A 144 -18.89 -3.30 -14.93
CA ASP A 144 -17.95 -4.24 -15.52
C ASP A 144 -16.50 -3.92 -15.10
N PHE A 145 -16.06 -4.54 -14.03
CA PHE A 145 -14.72 -4.39 -13.47
C PHE A 145 -13.82 -5.58 -13.83
N LYS A 146 -13.77 -5.93 -15.12
CA LYS A 146 -12.99 -7.09 -15.61
C LYS A 146 -11.53 -7.06 -15.19
N THR A 147 -10.89 -5.88 -15.21
CA THR A 147 -9.48 -5.75 -14.79
C THR A 147 -9.33 -6.03 -13.30
N LEU A 148 -10.27 -5.56 -12.46
CA LEU A 148 -10.26 -5.85 -11.02
C LEU A 148 -10.49 -7.35 -10.74
N GLN A 149 -11.40 -7.99 -11.49
CA GLN A 149 -11.60 -9.44 -11.42
C GLN A 149 -10.34 -10.20 -11.82
N LEU A 150 -9.72 -9.83 -12.94
CA LEU A 150 -8.47 -10.43 -13.41
C LEU A 150 -7.35 -10.25 -12.38
N PHE A 151 -7.26 -9.07 -11.76
CA PHE A 151 -6.29 -8.82 -10.68
C PHE A 151 -6.50 -9.79 -9.50
N ASN A 152 -7.73 -9.93 -9.03
CA ASN A 152 -8.08 -10.87 -7.96
C ASN A 152 -7.70 -12.31 -8.33
N ASP A 153 -8.00 -12.74 -9.56
CA ASP A 153 -7.69 -14.11 -10.02
C ASP A 153 -6.17 -14.32 -10.20
N THR A 154 -5.46 -13.29 -10.66
CA THR A 154 -3.99 -13.32 -10.77
C THR A 154 -3.34 -13.36 -9.37
N CYS A 155 -3.89 -12.64 -8.40
CA CYS A 155 -3.47 -12.73 -7.01
C CYS A 155 -3.67 -14.16 -6.44
N LYS A 156 -4.79 -14.81 -6.74
CA LYS A 156 -5.03 -16.23 -6.33
C LYS A 156 -3.97 -17.17 -6.91
N LYS A 157 -3.57 -16.93 -8.16
CA LYS A 157 -2.55 -17.73 -8.86
C LYS A 157 -1.15 -17.47 -8.31
N ASN A 158 -0.75 -16.21 -8.22
CA ASN A 158 0.61 -15.80 -7.87
C ASN A 158 0.85 -15.71 -6.35
N LYS A 159 -0.23 -15.67 -5.55
CA LYS A 159 -0.19 -15.64 -4.07
C LYS A 159 0.77 -14.58 -3.54
N PRO A 160 0.57 -13.30 -3.87
CA PRO A 160 1.45 -12.25 -3.38
C PRO A 160 1.38 -12.20 -1.85
N LEU A 161 2.50 -11.89 -1.23
CA LEU A 161 2.60 -11.72 0.22
C LEU A 161 1.76 -10.52 0.68
N MET A 162 1.77 -9.46 -0.11
CA MET A 162 1.00 -8.25 0.12
C MET A 162 0.59 -7.59 -1.19
N ILE A 163 -0.38 -6.69 -1.10
CA ILE A 163 -0.77 -5.78 -2.17
C ILE A 163 -0.40 -4.37 -1.73
N ILE A 164 0.37 -3.68 -2.55
CA ILE A 164 0.73 -2.28 -2.36
C ILE A 164 -0.18 -1.45 -3.25
N SER A 165 -0.97 -0.55 -2.65
CA SER A 165 -1.70 0.48 -3.37
C SER A 165 -0.94 1.80 -3.28
N SER A 166 -0.57 2.34 -4.43
CA SER A 166 0.13 3.63 -4.52
C SER A 166 -0.84 4.81 -4.63
N GLY A 167 -1.95 4.77 -3.89
CA GLY A 167 -2.92 5.85 -3.77
C GLY A 167 -4.16 5.70 -4.63
N ASP A 168 -5.07 6.65 -4.48
CA ASP A 168 -6.37 6.70 -5.15
C ASP A 168 -7.18 5.42 -4.94
N ILE A 169 -7.23 4.98 -3.67
CA ILE A 169 -7.99 3.77 -3.30
C ILE A 169 -9.46 4.01 -3.47
N VAL A 170 -9.92 5.25 -3.21
CA VAL A 170 -11.32 5.60 -3.36
C VAL A 170 -11.49 7.00 -3.96
N TYR A 171 -12.37 7.08 -4.95
CA TYR A 171 -12.85 8.35 -5.48
C TYR A 171 -14.19 8.65 -4.82
N HIS A 172 -14.25 9.73 -4.05
CA HIS A 172 -15.47 10.06 -3.32
C HIS A 172 -16.57 10.52 -4.28
N ILE A 173 -17.72 9.86 -4.18
CA ILE A 173 -18.90 10.14 -5.01
C ILE A 173 -19.70 11.27 -4.35
N GLY A 174 -19.91 12.36 -5.07
CA GLY A 174 -20.74 13.48 -4.62
C GLY A 174 -20.15 14.84 -4.98
N PRO A 175 -20.91 15.92 -4.77
CA PRO A 175 -20.41 17.28 -5.03
C PRO A 175 -19.25 17.59 -4.07
N CYS A 176 -18.15 18.04 -4.64
CA CYS A 176 -16.86 18.29 -3.98
C CYS A 176 -16.90 19.15 -2.70
N ASN A 177 -17.97 19.89 -2.48
CA ASN A 177 -18.06 20.84 -1.38
C ASN A 177 -18.90 20.36 -0.19
N ASN A 178 -19.38 19.11 -0.20
CA ASN A 178 -20.31 18.65 0.83
C ASN A 178 -20.10 17.15 1.20
N PHE A 179 -18.88 16.80 1.55
CA PHE A 179 -18.60 15.45 2.04
C PHE A 179 -19.14 15.28 3.45
N SER A 180 -20.22 14.54 3.60
CA SER A 180 -20.61 14.02 4.89
C SER A 180 -19.77 12.78 5.25
N SER A 181 -19.53 12.57 6.53
CA SER A 181 -18.87 11.34 7.03
C SER A 181 -19.55 10.07 6.49
N TYR A 182 -20.86 10.07 6.38
CA TYR A 182 -21.65 8.98 5.81
C TYR A 182 -21.37 8.78 4.30
N GLY A 183 -21.35 9.85 3.52
CA GLY A 183 -21.09 9.78 2.08
C GLY A 183 -19.69 9.25 1.77
N ILE A 184 -18.70 9.71 2.53
CA ILE A 184 -17.32 9.21 2.43
C ILE A 184 -17.27 7.71 2.76
N GLN A 185 -17.89 7.30 3.87
CA GLN A 185 -17.92 5.89 4.27
C GLN A 185 -18.63 5.02 3.24
N ASN A 186 -19.69 5.51 2.62
CA ASN A 186 -20.41 4.79 1.57
C ASN A 186 -19.53 4.53 0.33
N SER A 187 -18.63 5.45 -0.02
CA SER A 187 -17.66 5.24 -1.12
C SER A 187 -16.75 4.05 -0.83
N TYR A 188 -16.21 3.95 0.39
CA TYR A 188 -15.41 2.79 0.82
C TYR A 188 -16.23 1.49 0.81
N ASP A 189 -17.44 1.53 1.35
CA ASP A 189 -18.30 0.34 1.42
C ASP A 189 -18.69 -0.16 0.03
N THR A 190 -18.91 0.75 -0.92
CA THR A 190 -19.19 0.41 -2.31
C THR A 190 -18.02 -0.32 -2.93
N LEU A 191 -16.79 0.21 -2.81
CA LEU A 191 -15.58 -0.43 -3.33
C LEU A 191 -15.36 -1.83 -2.71
N ILE A 192 -15.48 -1.92 -1.39
CA ILE A 192 -15.14 -3.16 -0.66
C ILE A 192 -16.15 -4.27 -0.92
N ASN A 193 -17.41 -3.91 -1.19
CA ASN A 193 -18.48 -4.88 -1.47
C ASN A 193 -18.58 -5.29 -2.94
N LEU A 194 -17.75 -4.75 -3.84
CA LEU A 194 -17.74 -5.19 -5.22
C LEU A 194 -17.49 -6.68 -5.33
N LYS A 195 -18.31 -7.35 -6.13
CA LYS A 195 -18.21 -8.79 -6.35
C LYS A 195 -16.83 -9.23 -6.82
N GLU A 196 -16.21 -8.42 -7.67
CA GLU A 196 -14.93 -8.67 -8.33
C GLU A 196 -13.75 -8.64 -7.36
N SER A 197 -13.87 -7.89 -6.27
CA SER A 197 -12.79 -7.69 -5.30
C SER A 197 -13.12 -8.18 -3.89
N LYS A 198 -14.36 -8.55 -3.61
CA LYS A 198 -14.85 -8.80 -2.25
C LYS A 198 -13.92 -9.66 -1.40
N SER A 199 -13.45 -10.79 -1.91
CA SER A 199 -12.55 -11.68 -1.15
C SER A 199 -11.11 -11.20 -1.06
N MET A 200 -10.72 -10.25 -1.91
CA MET A 200 -9.35 -9.76 -1.99
C MET A 200 -8.94 -8.98 -0.74
N TRP A 201 -9.87 -8.18 -0.20
CA TRP A 201 -9.61 -7.30 0.93
C TRP A 201 -9.19 -8.05 2.20
N SER A 202 -9.80 -9.20 2.46
CA SER A 202 -9.47 -10.03 3.64
C SER A 202 -8.44 -11.12 3.37
N ASN A 203 -8.22 -11.49 2.10
CA ASN A 203 -7.30 -12.56 1.75
C ASN A 203 -5.85 -12.09 1.69
N TYR A 204 -5.59 -10.83 1.32
CA TYR A 204 -4.24 -10.29 1.18
C TYR A 204 -3.98 -9.18 2.19
N THR A 205 -2.71 -9.01 2.56
CA THR A 205 -2.27 -7.89 3.38
C THR A 205 -2.14 -6.66 2.51
N TRP A 206 -2.81 -5.58 2.86
CA TRP A 206 -2.77 -4.32 2.15
C TRP A 206 -1.80 -3.34 2.80
N VAL A 207 -1.01 -2.69 1.97
CA VAL A 207 -0.18 -1.53 2.31
C VAL A 207 -0.62 -0.41 1.39
N CYS A 208 -1.24 0.62 1.94
CA CYS A 208 -1.89 1.66 1.15
C CYS A 208 -1.29 3.02 1.50
N VAL A 209 -0.69 3.68 0.53
CA VAL A 209 -0.43 5.12 0.62
C VAL A 209 -1.67 5.89 0.18
N ASN A 210 -1.71 7.17 0.42
CA ASN A 210 -2.75 8.05 -0.08
C ASN A 210 -2.24 8.85 -1.29
N ASP A 211 -3.18 9.19 -2.17
CA ASP A 211 -3.00 10.27 -3.12
C ASP A 211 -4.20 11.23 -3.04
N ASP A 212 -4.30 12.17 -3.97
CA ASP A 212 -5.21 13.32 -3.86
C ASP A 212 -6.68 12.92 -3.72
N HIS A 213 -7.19 11.96 -4.48
CA HIS A 213 -8.57 11.52 -4.37
C HIS A 213 -8.93 10.82 -3.05
N ASP A 214 -7.95 10.30 -2.32
CA ASP A 214 -8.19 9.66 -1.02
C ASP A 214 -8.49 10.67 0.09
N ILE A 215 -7.82 11.82 0.07
CA ILE A 215 -7.84 12.79 1.18
C ILE A 215 -8.16 14.23 0.74
N SER A 216 -8.39 14.45 -0.55
CA SER A 216 -8.72 15.76 -1.11
C SER A 216 -9.52 15.61 -2.41
N PHE A 217 -9.26 16.50 -3.36
CA PHE A 217 -9.77 16.48 -4.75
C PHE A 217 -8.60 16.29 -5.70
N ASN A 218 -8.91 16.13 -6.99
CA ASN A 218 -7.89 16.11 -8.02
C ASN A 218 -6.89 17.27 -7.82
N ASP A 219 -5.62 16.92 -7.70
CA ASP A 219 -4.53 17.84 -7.39
C ASP A 219 -4.69 18.63 -6.08
N GLY A 220 -5.38 18.06 -5.09
CA GLY A 220 -5.63 18.69 -3.79
C GLY A 220 -4.35 19.02 -3.02
N MET A 221 -4.47 20.00 -2.11
CA MET A 221 -3.35 20.57 -1.34
C MET A 221 -3.64 20.52 0.16
N LYS A 222 -2.62 20.82 0.96
CA LYS A 222 -2.62 20.93 2.43
C LYS A 222 -3.84 21.66 2.99
N ASP A 223 -4.25 22.74 2.37
CA ASP A 223 -5.34 23.59 2.82
C ASP A 223 -6.72 23.22 2.22
N SER A 224 -6.80 22.07 1.53
CA SER A 224 -8.06 21.60 0.97
C SER A 224 -9.10 21.37 2.08
N SER A 225 -10.32 21.83 1.83
CA SER A 225 -11.43 21.60 2.74
C SER A 225 -11.67 20.09 2.92
N ASN A 226 -12.01 19.69 4.14
CA ASN A 226 -12.28 18.29 4.50
C ASN A 226 -11.06 17.33 4.54
N ILE A 227 -9.83 17.78 4.26
CA ILE A 227 -8.65 16.91 4.27
C ILE A 227 -8.54 16.11 5.59
N LYS A 228 -8.81 16.74 6.73
CA LYS A 228 -8.77 16.07 8.04
C LYS A 228 -9.82 14.97 8.16
N LEU A 229 -11.04 15.21 7.65
CA LEU A 229 -12.12 14.23 7.68
C LEU A 229 -11.83 13.06 6.73
N LEU A 230 -11.42 13.36 5.50
CA LEU A 230 -11.09 12.36 4.49
C LEU A 230 -9.92 11.48 4.94
N ARG A 231 -8.86 12.10 5.46
CA ARG A 231 -7.72 11.40 6.03
C ARG A 231 -8.12 10.49 7.19
N LYS A 232 -8.92 11.00 8.14
CA LYS A 232 -9.44 10.19 9.23
C LYS A 232 -10.19 8.97 8.70
N LYS A 233 -11.06 9.14 7.68
CA LYS A 233 -11.82 8.04 7.08
C LYS A 233 -10.92 7.06 6.32
N LEU A 234 -9.88 7.52 5.66
CA LEU A 234 -8.89 6.66 5.06
C LEU A 234 -8.16 5.81 6.13
N ASP A 235 -7.71 6.42 7.22
CA ASP A 235 -7.05 5.72 8.32
C ASP A 235 -7.96 4.70 9.02
N GLU A 236 -9.25 4.99 9.13
CA GLU A 236 -10.25 4.07 9.67
C GLU A 236 -10.44 2.85 8.77
N ASN A 237 -10.40 3.01 7.45
CA ASN A 237 -10.66 1.95 6.48
C ASN A 237 -9.38 1.23 6.04
N PHE A 238 -8.31 1.98 5.76
CA PHE A 238 -7.02 1.47 5.29
C PHE A 238 -5.86 2.00 6.14
N PRO A 239 -5.73 1.53 7.37
CA PRO A 239 -4.63 1.94 8.24
C PRO A 239 -3.27 1.50 7.66
N ILE A 240 -2.25 2.31 7.89
CA ILE A 240 -0.87 2.05 7.44
C ILE A 240 -0.01 1.34 8.48
N GLY A 241 -0.59 0.89 9.57
CA GLY A 241 0.13 0.21 10.64
C GLY A 241 0.68 1.14 11.71
N GLU A 242 1.73 0.70 12.41
CA GLU A 242 2.38 1.51 13.42
C GLU A 242 3.17 2.62 12.75
N GLN A 243 2.85 3.87 13.09
CA GLN A 243 3.53 5.03 12.56
C GLN A 243 4.68 5.42 13.49
N VAL A 244 5.83 5.67 12.92
CA VAL A 244 7.04 6.08 13.67
C VAL A 244 7.02 7.57 14.01
N MET A 245 6.16 8.34 13.36
CA MET A 245 6.01 9.79 13.53
C MET A 245 4.59 10.17 13.92
N ASP A 246 4.38 11.44 14.27
CA ASP A 246 3.05 11.96 14.63
C ASP A 246 2.01 11.70 13.53
N PRO A 247 1.03 10.82 13.77
CA PRO A 247 0.02 10.48 12.77
C PRO A 247 -0.90 11.65 12.39
N ASN A 248 -0.84 12.77 13.13
CA ASN A 248 -1.61 13.96 12.80
C ASN A 248 -0.94 14.82 11.70
N LYS A 249 0.35 14.59 11.40
CA LYS A 249 1.09 15.36 10.41
C LYS A 249 1.02 14.76 9.01
N PHE A 250 1.38 13.48 8.84
CA PHE A 250 1.37 12.78 7.55
C PHE A 250 1.26 11.27 7.74
N ARG A 251 0.92 10.56 6.65
CA ARG A 251 0.80 9.09 6.61
C ARG A 251 2.06 8.49 6.02
N ALA A 252 3.05 8.22 6.84
CA ALA A 252 4.26 7.53 6.41
C ALA A 252 4.62 6.41 7.38
N THR A 253 5.15 5.33 6.85
CA THR A 253 5.69 4.22 7.64
C THR A 253 6.84 3.56 6.90
N TYR A 254 7.64 2.77 7.61
CA TYR A 254 8.60 1.89 6.98
C TYR A 254 8.58 0.51 7.64
N PHE A 255 8.92 -0.48 6.88
CA PHE A 255 9.12 -1.86 7.34
C PHE A 255 10.11 -2.57 6.43
N ASN A 256 10.64 -3.68 6.88
CA ASN A 256 11.58 -4.45 6.08
C ASN A 256 11.35 -5.95 6.15
N LEU A 257 11.73 -6.59 5.09
CA LEU A 257 11.78 -8.02 4.92
C LEU A 257 13.24 -8.41 4.71
N LYS A 258 13.98 -8.62 5.78
CA LYS A 258 15.44 -8.69 5.82
C LYS A 258 16.05 -7.36 5.36
N ASP A 259 16.83 -7.40 4.28
CA ASP A 259 17.45 -6.26 3.61
C ASP A 259 16.64 -5.70 2.42
N VAL A 260 15.38 -6.10 2.30
CA VAL A 260 14.40 -5.49 1.41
C VAL A 260 13.51 -4.56 2.23
N TYR A 261 13.64 -3.26 2.02
CA TYR A 261 12.94 -2.21 2.75
C TYR A 261 11.80 -1.64 1.94
N PHE A 262 10.74 -1.27 2.63
CA PHE A 262 9.59 -0.56 2.09
C PHE A 262 9.38 0.71 2.90
N ILE A 263 9.33 1.85 2.24
CA ILE A 263 9.06 3.15 2.83
C ILE A 263 7.84 3.71 2.13
N THR A 264 6.82 4.09 2.88
CA THR A 264 5.62 4.73 2.33
C THR A 264 5.66 6.21 2.65
N LEU A 265 5.28 7.06 1.70
CA LEU A 265 5.26 8.51 1.86
C LEU A 265 3.89 9.06 1.46
N ASP A 266 3.51 10.15 2.10
CA ASP A 266 2.28 10.91 1.88
C ASP A 266 2.56 12.09 0.97
N THR A 267 2.02 12.08 -0.22
CA THR A 267 2.27 13.11 -1.25
C THR A 267 1.22 14.21 -1.30
N VAL A 268 0.31 14.30 -0.32
CA VAL A 268 -0.81 15.26 -0.36
C VAL A 268 -0.91 16.12 0.90
N THR A 269 -0.75 15.53 2.08
CA THR A 269 -1.05 16.22 3.36
C THR A 269 -0.25 17.50 3.57
N GLU A 270 1.00 17.54 3.15
CA GLU A 270 1.88 18.71 3.25
C GLU A 270 2.07 19.44 1.91
N ARG A 271 1.41 18.98 0.85
CA ARG A 271 1.57 19.53 -0.49
C ARG A 271 1.09 20.98 -0.56
N THR A 272 1.96 21.86 -1.05
CA THR A 272 1.66 23.27 -1.26
C THR A 272 2.04 23.68 -2.67
N PHE A 273 1.16 24.44 -3.34
CA PHE A 273 1.44 25.12 -4.60
C PHE A 273 1.55 26.62 -4.38
N ASN A 274 2.41 27.26 -5.12
CA ASN A 274 2.43 28.72 -5.15
C ASN A 274 1.37 29.24 -6.12
N ILE A 275 0.33 29.86 -5.58
CA ILE A 275 -0.71 30.54 -6.39
C ILE A 275 -0.18 31.87 -6.95
N ASP A 276 0.87 32.44 -6.34
CA ASP A 276 1.41 33.78 -6.67
C ASP A 276 2.72 33.73 -7.49
N SER A 277 2.97 32.67 -8.25
CA SER A 277 4.22 32.49 -9.00
C SER A 277 4.52 33.58 -10.04
N GLN A 278 3.59 34.53 -10.26
CA GLN A 278 3.81 35.70 -11.14
C GLN A 278 4.47 36.91 -10.46
N GLN A 279 4.62 36.95 -9.14
CA GLN A 279 5.10 38.17 -8.46
C GLN A 279 6.41 38.06 -7.68
N ASN A 280 6.82 36.90 -7.18
CA ASN A 280 8.07 36.80 -6.42
C ASN A 280 8.75 35.44 -6.57
N GLY A 281 9.78 35.35 -7.37
CA GLY A 281 10.49 34.15 -7.81
C GLY A 281 11.18 33.24 -6.75
N ASN A 282 10.74 33.18 -5.50
CA ASN A 282 11.42 32.44 -4.43
C ASN A 282 10.51 31.58 -3.54
N THR A 283 9.30 31.24 -3.92
CA THR A 283 8.44 30.40 -3.07
C THR A 283 8.67 28.93 -3.37
N TYR A 284 9.11 28.20 -2.36
CA TYR A 284 9.32 26.77 -2.42
C TYR A 284 7.98 26.05 -2.42
N LEU A 285 7.74 25.25 -3.44
CA LEU A 285 6.67 24.29 -3.45
C LEU A 285 7.19 22.99 -2.85
N THR A 286 6.39 22.36 -2.04
CA THR A 286 6.71 21.08 -1.42
C THR A 286 5.59 20.09 -1.62
N ILE A 287 5.93 18.83 -1.77
CA ILE A 287 5.00 17.69 -1.78
C ILE A 287 5.04 16.97 -0.45
N LEU A 288 6.24 16.70 0.07
CA LEU A 288 6.43 15.95 1.30
C LEU A 288 6.46 16.84 2.55
N GLY A 289 6.88 18.09 2.39
CA GLY A 289 7.15 18.97 3.53
C GLY A 289 8.44 18.61 4.28
N GLU A 290 8.93 19.54 5.09
CA GLU A 290 10.22 19.39 5.77
C GLU A 290 10.24 18.22 6.77
N ASP A 291 9.17 18.04 7.53
CA ASP A 291 9.09 16.97 8.53
C ASP A 291 9.19 15.58 7.89
N GLN A 292 8.49 15.36 6.78
CA GLN A 292 8.52 14.08 6.08
C GLN A 292 9.81 13.87 5.30
N LEU A 293 10.41 14.92 4.77
CA LEU A 293 11.76 14.86 4.20
C LEU A 293 12.79 14.44 5.25
N ASN A 294 12.72 15.03 6.45
CA ASN A 294 13.61 14.65 7.56
C ASN A 294 13.35 13.21 8.01
N TYR A 295 12.08 12.76 8.03
CA TYR A 295 11.74 11.36 8.27
C TYR A 295 12.40 10.45 7.24
N LEU A 296 12.24 10.71 5.95
CA LEU A 296 12.84 9.92 4.86
C LEU A 296 14.38 9.87 5.01
N ARG A 297 15.02 10.99 5.30
CA ARG A 297 16.46 11.08 5.56
C ARG A 297 16.90 10.15 6.69
N ASN A 298 16.20 10.21 7.83
CA ASN A 298 16.52 9.41 8.99
C ASN A 298 16.36 7.92 8.70
N VAL A 299 15.28 7.52 8.02
CA VAL A 299 15.05 6.13 7.62
C VAL A 299 16.15 5.64 6.68
N LEU A 300 16.50 6.40 5.64
CA LEU A 300 17.57 6.04 4.70
C LEU A 300 18.95 5.96 5.41
N CYS A 301 19.24 6.87 6.32
CA CYS A 301 20.46 6.81 7.13
C CYS A 301 20.51 5.57 8.01
N CYS A 302 19.41 5.22 8.68
CA CYS A 302 19.32 3.97 9.46
C CYS A 302 19.54 2.72 8.60
N ILE A 303 18.95 2.70 7.40
CA ILE A 303 19.13 1.59 6.46
C ILE A 303 20.60 1.46 6.05
N ASP A 304 21.24 2.59 5.72
CA ASP A 304 22.66 2.61 5.35
C ASP A 304 23.55 2.08 6.48
N GLN A 305 23.31 2.50 7.72
CA GLN A 305 24.04 2.04 8.90
C GLN A 305 23.85 0.54 9.18
N LEU A 306 22.65 0.00 8.92
CA LEU A 306 22.32 -1.40 9.22
C LEU A 306 22.81 -2.37 8.13
N THR A 307 22.68 -2.00 6.87
CA THR A 307 22.88 -2.91 5.75
C THR A 307 23.70 -2.33 4.59
N GLY A 308 23.92 -1.01 4.59
CA GLY A 308 24.69 -0.30 3.59
C GLY A 308 24.13 -0.49 2.18
N SER A 309 24.99 -0.49 1.17
CA SER A 309 24.62 -0.63 -0.24
C SER A 309 24.01 -2.00 -0.62
N ALA A 310 23.97 -2.95 0.32
CA ALA A 310 23.38 -4.27 0.10
C ALA A 310 21.85 -4.28 0.16
N SER A 311 21.22 -3.16 0.57
CA SER A 311 19.75 -3.05 0.69
C SER A 311 19.08 -2.87 -0.66
N LEU A 312 17.90 -3.48 -0.81
CA LEU A 312 16.92 -3.13 -1.83
C LEU A 312 15.82 -2.30 -1.17
N ILE A 313 15.59 -1.09 -1.66
CA ILE A 313 14.69 -0.13 -1.03
C ILE A 313 13.57 0.24 -2.01
N PHE A 314 12.34 -0.10 -1.67
CA PHE A 314 11.14 0.35 -2.35
C PHE A 314 10.57 1.57 -1.62
N ILE A 315 10.39 2.68 -2.34
CA ILE A 315 9.77 3.91 -1.83
C ILE A 315 8.43 4.06 -2.54
N VAL A 316 7.34 3.92 -1.77
CA VAL A 316 5.97 3.97 -2.30
C VAL A 316 5.42 5.37 -2.13
N VAL A 317 4.99 5.97 -3.22
CA VAL A 317 4.48 7.35 -3.30
C VAL A 317 3.23 7.39 -4.18
N GLY A 318 2.36 8.38 -4.00
CA GLY A 318 1.24 8.61 -4.92
C GLY A 318 1.75 9.12 -6.27
N LYS A 319 2.56 10.15 -6.26
CA LYS A 319 3.05 10.85 -7.45
C LYS A 319 4.37 10.27 -7.99
N SER A 320 4.50 10.24 -9.32
CA SER A 320 5.72 9.79 -10.00
C SER A 320 6.90 10.76 -9.79
N MET A 321 8.10 10.22 -9.68
CA MET A 321 9.35 11.03 -9.64
C MET A 321 9.81 11.46 -11.05
N PHE A 322 9.34 10.79 -12.10
CA PHE A 322 9.76 11.00 -13.47
C PHE A 322 8.56 11.17 -14.41
N GLY A 323 8.75 11.97 -15.45
CA GLY A 323 7.70 12.24 -16.44
C GLY A 323 6.93 13.53 -16.17
N SER A 324 6.09 13.93 -17.12
CA SER A 324 5.34 15.21 -17.09
C SER A 324 3.91 15.05 -16.58
N SER A 325 3.31 13.88 -16.72
CA SER A 325 1.91 13.63 -16.30
C SER A 325 1.87 12.90 -14.97
N GLY A 326 1.24 13.52 -13.95
CA GLY A 326 1.16 12.96 -12.59
C GLY A 326 2.51 12.78 -11.90
N ALA A 327 3.55 13.48 -12.39
CA ALA A 327 4.87 13.48 -11.79
C ALA A 327 4.96 14.49 -10.64
N PHE A 328 6.04 14.40 -9.86
CA PHE A 328 6.48 15.52 -9.05
C PHE A 328 6.51 16.73 -9.96
N PRO A 329 5.71 17.76 -9.71
CA PRO A 329 5.62 18.91 -10.59
C PRO A 329 7.00 19.51 -10.83
N ASP A 330 7.21 20.12 -11.98
CA ASP A 330 8.47 20.82 -12.27
C ASP A 330 8.78 21.90 -11.22
N GLU A 331 7.74 22.41 -10.59
CA GLU A 331 7.87 23.35 -9.48
C GLU A 331 8.49 22.75 -8.22
N CYS A 332 8.38 21.43 -8.01
CA CYS A 332 8.98 20.71 -6.88
C CYS A 332 10.35 20.09 -7.19
N ILE A 333 11.00 20.54 -8.24
CA ILE A 333 12.31 20.02 -8.68
C ILE A 333 13.36 20.07 -7.56
N LYS A 334 13.34 21.12 -6.73
CA LYS A 334 14.28 21.27 -5.61
C LYS A 334 14.11 20.19 -4.55
N GLU A 335 12.88 19.83 -4.21
CA GLU A 335 12.61 18.77 -3.24
C GLU A 335 13.03 17.40 -3.79
N LYS A 336 12.74 17.13 -5.05
CA LYS A 336 13.20 15.94 -5.77
C LYS A 336 14.73 15.85 -5.79
N GLU A 337 15.43 16.94 -6.11
CA GLU A 337 16.89 16.99 -6.08
C GLU A 337 17.45 16.78 -4.68
N GLN A 338 16.83 17.29 -3.64
CA GLN A 338 17.19 17.00 -2.25
C GLN A 338 17.11 15.51 -1.94
N ILE A 339 16.03 14.83 -2.36
CA ILE A 339 15.87 13.37 -2.17
C ILE A 339 17.01 12.63 -2.88
N PHE A 340 17.31 12.98 -4.14
CA PHE A 340 18.39 12.35 -4.89
C PHE A 340 19.76 12.63 -4.31
N GLU A 341 20.00 13.84 -3.80
CA GLU A 341 21.23 14.20 -3.12
C GLU A 341 21.46 13.34 -1.86
N TYR A 342 20.41 13.07 -1.07
CA TYR A 342 20.52 12.13 0.06
C TYR A 342 20.89 10.73 -0.38
N ILE A 343 20.21 10.20 -1.38
CA ILE A 343 20.48 8.88 -1.94
C ILE A 343 21.95 8.81 -2.40
N ARG A 344 22.45 9.87 -3.08
CA ARG A 344 23.85 9.96 -3.51
C ARG A 344 24.83 10.01 -2.34
N LYS A 345 24.57 10.85 -1.33
CA LYS A 345 25.42 11.00 -0.15
C LYS A 345 25.59 9.69 0.62
N LEU A 346 24.51 8.92 0.75
CA LEU A 346 24.48 7.62 1.41
C LEU A 346 24.96 6.47 0.49
N LYS A 347 25.27 6.77 -0.79
CA LYS A 347 25.70 5.78 -1.80
C LYS A 347 24.73 4.58 -1.94
N LEU A 348 23.45 4.82 -1.71
CA LEU A 348 22.41 3.78 -1.87
C LEU A 348 22.16 3.53 -3.35
N LYS A 349 22.37 2.31 -3.82
CA LYS A 349 22.37 1.98 -5.25
C LYS A 349 21.08 1.34 -5.74
N ASN A 350 20.29 0.74 -4.87
CA ASN A 350 19.17 -0.10 -5.25
C ASN A 350 17.85 0.50 -4.76
N ILE A 351 17.53 1.69 -5.27
CA ILE A 351 16.30 2.42 -4.97
C ILE A 351 15.30 2.20 -6.11
N VAL A 352 14.08 1.85 -5.73
CA VAL A 352 12.96 1.68 -6.65
C VAL A 352 11.76 2.46 -6.12
N PHE A 353 11.30 3.46 -6.84
CA PHE A 353 10.03 4.13 -6.56
C PHE A 353 8.87 3.30 -7.10
N ILE A 354 7.75 3.29 -6.37
CA ILE A 354 6.48 2.71 -6.81
C ILE A 354 5.45 3.83 -6.72
N CYS A 355 4.77 4.15 -7.82
CA CYS A 355 3.82 5.25 -7.89
C CYS A 355 2.57 4.92 -8.71
N GLY A 356 1.54 5.79 -8.59
CA GLY A 356 0.24 5.68 -9.23
C GLY A 356 -0.15 6.89 -10.06
N ASP A 357 -1.33 7.44 -9.82
CA ASP A 357 -1.92 8.70 -10.31
C ASP A 357 -2.09 8.84 -11.83
N SER A 358 -1.12 8.47 -12.60
CA SER A 358 -0.98 8.85 -14.02
C SER A 358 -1.95 8.14 -14.97
N HIS A 359 -2.68 7.11 -14.52
CA HIS A 359 -3.63 6.30 -15.30
C HIS A 359 -3.02 5.57 -16.50
N PHE A 360 -1.74 5.24 -16.42
CA PHE A 360 -0.99 4.35 -17.33
C PHE A 360 0.16 3.69 -16.58
N SER A 361 0.79 2.70 -17.19
CA SER A 361 1.95 2.04 -16.60
C SER A 361 3.18 2.17 -17.45
N ASP A 362 4.31 2.36 -16.80
CA ASP A 362 5.63 2.24 -17.41
C ASP A 362 6.69 1.82 -16.37
N PHE A 363 7.87 1.52 -16.87
CA PHE A 363 9.07 1.32 -16.07
C PHE A 363 10.11 2.34 -16.50
N THR A 364 10.68 3.02 -15.53
CA THR A 364 11.69 4.05 -15.75
C THR A 364 13.01 3.63 -15.13
N GLU A 365 14.10 3.87 -15.85
CA GLU A 365 15.46 3.75 -15.34
C GLU A 365 16.20 5.06 -15.59
N TYR A 366 16.38 5.85 -14.54
CA TYR A 366 17.11 7.09 -14.57
C TYR A 366 18.55 6.83 -14.12
N LYS A 367 19.51 7.12 -14.99
CA LYS A 367 20.93 7.09 -14.66
C LYS A 367 21.44 8.50 -14.46
N ASP A 368 21.82 8.80 -13.22
CA ASP A 368 22.46 10.06 -12.88
C ASP A 368 23.84 10.14 -13.56
N LYS A 369 24.06 11.19 -14.34
CA LYS A 369 25.26 11.35 -15.16
C LYS A 369 26.52 11.56 -14.33
N ASP A 370 26.38 12.24 -13.18
CA ASP A 370 27.52 12.66 -12.37
C ASP A 370 27.98 11.55 -11.40
N SER A 371 27.06 10.86 -10.79
CA SER A 371 27.35 9.81 -9.79
C SER A 371 27.28 8.39 -10.37
N GLY A 372 26.67 8.20 -11.53
CA GLY A 372 26.36 6.90 -12.08
C GLY A 372 25.26 6.14 -11.36
N LEU A 373 24.60 6.79 -10.36
CA LEU A 373 23.48 6.23 -9.62
C LEU A 373 22.33 5.88 -10.56
N ILE A 374 21.77 4.68 -10.39
CA ILE A 374 20.57 4.27 -11.11
C ILE A 374 19.39 4.26 -10.16
N ILE A 375 18.42 5.12 -10.45
CA ILE A 375 17.12 5.17 -9.76
C ILE A 375 16.08 4.57 -10.67
N ARG A 376 15.27 3.65 -10.14
CA ARG A 376 14.21 2.99 -10.89
C ARG A 376 12.84 3.43 -10.40
N GLU A 377 11.87 3.43 -11.30
CA GLU A 377 10.48 3.69 -10.96
C GLU A 377 9.57 2.69 -11.65
N ILE A 378 8.64 2.14 -10.87
CA ILE A 378 7.51 1.35 -11.32
C ILE A 378 6.29 2.26 -11.20
N ARG A 379 5.74 2.72 -12.31
CA ARG A 379 4.46 3.40 -12.35
C ARG A 379 3.38 2.39 -12.72
N ASN A 380 2.35 2.30 -11.88
CA ASN A 380 1.30 1.33 -12.09
C ASN A 380 -0.07 1.91 -11.75
N SER A 381 -0.82 2.26 -12.79
CA SER A 381 -2.11 2.93 -12.77
C SER A 381 -2.81 2.77 -14.13
N ALA A 382 -4.11 2.67 -14.26
CA ALA A 382 -5.14 2.63 -13.26
C ALA A 382 -5.80 1.25 -13.28
N ILE A 383 -6.30 0.79 -12.14
CA ILE A 383 -6.96 -0.52 -12.13
C ILE A 383 -8.43 -0.42 -12.63
N THR A 384 -9.13 0.66 -12.29
CA THR A 384 -10.52 0.89 -12.73
C THR A 384 -10.80 2.30 -13.23
N SER A 385 -9.94 3.29 -12.93
CA SER A 385 -10.08 4.65 -13.46
C SER A 385 -9.94 4.68 -14.98
N GLU A 386 -10.43 5.75 -15.61
CA GLU A 386 -10.27 5.96 -17.05
C GLU A 386 -8.77 5.96 -17.42
N PRO A 387 -8.32 5.04 -18.27
CA PRO A 387 -6.92 4.95 -18.62
C PRO A 387 -6.49 6.07 -19.55
N LYS A 388 -5.30 6.62 -19.34
CA LYS A 388 -4.68 7.64 -20.18
C LYS A 388 -3.68 7.04 -21.15
N ASN A 389 -3.47 7.69 -22.25
CA ASN A 389 -2.47 7.31 -23.25
C ASN A 389 -1.56 8.52 -23.58
N PRO A 390 -0.66 8.90 -22.65
CA PRO A 390 0.23 10.03 -22.86
C PRO A 390 1.22 9.75 -24.00
N LEU A 391 1.79 10.80 -24.55
CA LEU A 391 2.83 10.70 -25.56
C LEU A 391 4.07 10.00 -25.00
N THR A 392 4.77 9.28 -25.85
CA THR A 392 6.03 8.59 -25.47
C THR A 392 7.12 9.56 -25.05
N SER A 393 7.08 10.81 -25.52
CA SER A 393 8.00 11.89 -25.17
C SER A 393 7.84 12.39 -23.71
N ASP A 394 6.75 12.05 -23.05
CA ASP A 394 6.47 12.57 -21.69
C ASP A 394 7.41 12.01 -20.61
N ASN A 395 8.10 10.94 -20.90
CA ASN A 395 9.11 10.38 -20.00
C ASN A 395 10.33 9.90 -20.77
N PRO A 396 11.36 10.74 -20.94
CA PRO A 396 12.58 10.39 -21.70
C PRO A 396 13.41 9.28 -21.04
N ASN A 397 13.15 8.98 -19.75
CA ASN A 397 13.83 7.93 -19.02
C ASN A 397 13.05 6.59 -19.03
N ARG A 398 11.92 6.54 -19.75
CA ARG A 398 11.14 5.30 -19.90
C ARG A 398 11.98 4.24 -20.58
N TYR A 399 11.98 3.05 -19.99
CA TYR A 399 12.62 1.90 -20.60
C TYR A 399 11.87 1.47 -21.87
N SER A 400 12.58 1.22 -22.94
CA SER A 400 11.98 0.86 -24.23
C SER A 400 11.12 -0.39 -24.11
N GLY A 401 9.89 -0.33 -24.61
CA GLY A 401 8.92 -1.43 -24.57
C GLY A 401 8.19 -1.60 -23.23
N SER A 402 8.45 -0.75 -22.23
CA SER A 402 7.82 -0.82 -20.92
C SER A 402 6.63 0.16 -20.76
N PHE A 403 5.70 0.14 -21.69
CA PHE A 403 4.57 1.06 -21.65
C PHE A 403 3.23 0.34 -21.85
N SER A 404 2.26 0.68 -21.01
CA SER A 404 0.88 0.26 -21.11
C SER A 404 -0.03 1.46 -20.86
N GLY A 405 -0.50 2.07 -21.93
CA GLY A 405 -1.44 3.19 -21.91
C GLY A 405 -2.75 2.86 -22.60
N GLY A 406 -3.80 3.65 -22.35
CA GLY A 406 -5.13 3.46 -22.93
C GLY A 406 -5.90 2.23 -22.45
N VAL A 407 -5.35 1.49 -21.47
CA VAL A 407 -5.94 0.28 -20.89
C VAL A 407 -5.72 0.21 -19.38
N ASN A 408 -6.71 -0.32 -18.67
CA ASN A 408 -6.58 -0.60 -17.24
C ASN A 408 -5.55 -1.70 -17.00
N ASN A 409 -4.79 -1.58 -15.91
CA ASN A 409 -3.63 -2.41 -15.66
C ASN A 409 -3.33 -2.58 -14.16
N PHE A 410 -2.47 -3.55 -13.86
CA PHE A 410 -1.91 -3.82 -12.53
C PHE A 410 -0.55 -4.53 -12.70
N GLY A 411 0.21 -4.63 -11.62
CA GLY A 411 1.53 -5.22 -11.69
C GLY A 411 1.85 -6.21 -10.59
N PHE A 412 2.90 -6.99 -10.82
CA PHE A 412 3.53 -7.85 -9.82
C PHE A 412 5.03 -7.61 -9.80
N VAL A 413 5.59 -7.65 -8.61
CA VAL A 413 7.03 -7.55 -8.40
C VAL A 413 7.51 -8.81 -7.70
N ASP A 414 8.46 -9.49 -8.32
CA ASP A 414 9.14 -10.66 -7.77
C ASP A 414 10.56 -10.30 -7.37
N VAL A 415 10.93 -10.56 -6.12
CA VAL A 415 12.28 -10.38 -5.60
C VAL A 415 12.86 -11.73 -5.23
N ASN A 416 13.87 -12.18 -5.95
CA ASN A 416 14.47 -13.49 -5.79
C ASN A 416 15.97 -13.39 -5.62
N GLY A 417 16.54 -14.12 -4.67
CA GLY A 417 17.98 -14.19 -4.48
C GLY A 417 18.44 -14.28 -3.04
N VAL A 418 19.68 -13.95 -2.83
CA VAL A 418 20.32 -13.89 -1.51
C VAL A 418 20.54 -12.45 -1.10
N THR A 419 20.69 -12.20 0.20
CA THR A 419 21.03 -10.89 0.77
C THR A 419 22.10 -10.18 -0.06
N GLY A 420 21.79 -8.95 -0.48
CA GLY A 420 22.66 -8.12 -1.31
C GLY A 420 22.84 -8.55 -2.76
N LYS A 421 22.09 -9.56 -3.22
CA LYS A 421 22.19 -10.07 -4.62
C LYS A 421 20.83 -10.53 -5.11
N TYR A 422 19.87 -9.59 -5.20
CA TYR A 422 18.55 -9.89 -5.69
C TYR A 422 18.44 -9.70 -7.21
N LYS A 423 17.65 -10.57 -7.81
CA LYS A 423 17.04 -10.38 -9.11
C LYS A 423 15.60 -9.90 -8.86
N VAL A 424 15.28 -8.75 -9.39
CA VAL A 424 13.94 -8.16 -9.28
C VAL A 424 13.29 -8.20 -10.64
N THR A 425 12.03 -8.61 -10.67
CA THR A 425 11.24 -8.67 -11.90
C THR A 425 9.93 -7.92 -11.67
N TYR A 426 9.65 -6.93 -12.49
CA TYR A 426 8.34 -6.29 -12.59
C TYR A 426 7.60 -6.82 -13.80
N THR A 427 6.34 -7.21 -13.63
CA THR A 427 5.46 -7.69 -14.70
C THR A 427 4.17 -6.89 -14.67
N ASN A 428 3.84 -6.25 -15.78
CA ASN A 428 2.59 -5.51 -15.96
C ASN A 428 1.55 -6.37 -16.69
N TYR A 429 0.31 -6.28 -16.26
CA TYR A 429 -0.84 -7.02 -16.79
C TYR A 429 -1.99 -6.09 -17.15
N THR A 430 -2.69 -6.44 -18.23
CA THR A 430 -3.97 -5.87 -18.64
C THR A 430 -4.97 -7.00 -18.93
N LEU A 431 -6.17 -6.67 -19.38
CA LEU A 431 -7.13 -7.69 -19.86
C LEU A 431 -6.57 -8.54 -21.02
N ASN A 432 -5.59 -8.06 -21.74
CA ASN A 432 -4.91 -8.80 -22.82
C ASN A 432 -3.77 -9.69 -22.33
N GLY A 433 -3.61 -9.84 -21.02
CA GLY A 433 -2.55 -10.61 -20.39
C GLY A 433 -1.31 -9.78 -20.02
N GLU A 434 -0.15 -10.42 -19.94
CA GLU A 434 1.14 -9.77 -19.68
C GLU A 434 1.48 -8.81 -20.83
N GLN A 435 1.70 -7.54 -20.52
CA GLN A 435 2.01 -6.50 -21.50
C GLN A 435 3.50 -6.29 -21.66
N PHE A 436 4.19 -6.16 -20.55
CA PHE A 436 5.64 -6.09 -20.52
C PHE A 436 6.20 -6.66 -19.23
N LYS A 437 7.47 -7.05 -19.29
CA LYS A 437 8.20 -7.59 -18.16
C LYS A 437 9.60 -7.03 -18.18
N TYR A 438 10.01 -6.47 -17.05
CA TYR A 438 11.36 -5.97 -16.90
C TYR A 438 12.06 -6.66 -15.73
N THR A 439 13.32 -7.02 -15.95
CA THR A 439 14.14 -7.73 -14.96
C THR A 439 15.49 -7.08 -14.81
N TRP A 440 15.89 -6.81 -13.58
CA TRP A 440 17.22 -6.29 -13.26
C TRP A 440 17.83 -7.04 -12.08
N LYS A 441 19.13 -6.89 -11.93
CA LYS A 441 19.88 -7.36 -10.76
C LYS A 441 20.29 -6.16 -9.93
N MET A 442 20.37 -6.36 -8.62
CA MET A 442 20.94 -5.35 -7.73
C MET A 442 22.38 -5.02 -8.17
N GLU A 443 22.71 -3.75 -8.03
CA GLU A 443 24.07 -3.25 -8.21
C GLU A 443 24.90 -3.49 -6.95
N LYS A 444 26.17 -3.81 -7.17
CA LYS A 444 27.14 -4.01 -6.08
C LYS A 444 27.71 -2.68 -5.60
#